data_1ed889547f7022bc7a0be618a30ffbd9
#
_entry.id   1ed889547f7022bc7a0be618a30ffbd9
#
_cell.length_a   1.000
_cell.length_b   1.000
_cell.length_c   1.000
_cell.angle_alpha   90.00
_cell.angle_beta   90.00
_cell.angle_gamma   90.00
#
_symmetry.space_group_name_H-M   'P 1'
#
loop_
_entity.id
_entity.type
_entity.pdbx_description
1 polymer ?
#
loop_
_entity_poly.entity_id
_entity_poly.type
_entity_poly.pdbx_seq_one_letter_code
_entity_poly.pdbx_strand_id
1 'polypeptide(L)'
;MLTRKKKGFTIVELVIVIAVIAILAAVLIPTFATVIGNANKSTAMQAVKSATSEYLSAQMQENPGKTAKDIFGGKTFAYDDDSTTGIQAGDYEFTFDPDGKKLETTADEVSNATKYSTEIVEGSKVYIKGE
;
A
#
# COMPACT_ATOMS: atom_id res chain seq x y z
N MET A 1 12.66 -55.79 33.17
CA MET A 1 12.40 -54.79 32.09
C MET A 1 11.57 -53.67 32.64
N LEU A 2 12.16 -52.51 32.70
CA LEU A 2 11.46 -51.26 33.09
C LEU A 2 10.70 -50.72 31.90
N THR A 3 9.38 -50.89 31.85
CA THR A 3 8.51 -50.23 30.89
C THR A 3 8.38 -48.76 31.26
N ARG A 4 8.97 -47.87 30.48
CA ARG A 4 8.74 -46.44 30.60
C ARG A 4 7.27 -46.15 30.25
N LYS A 5 6.48 -45.75 31.25
CA LYS A 5 5.16 -45.17 31.00
C LYS A 5 5.36 -43.81 30.29
N LYS A 6 5.00 -43.75 29.03
CA LYS A 6 4.93 -42.48 28.30
C LYS A 6 3.78 -41.67 28.91
N LYS A 7 4.10 -40.55 29.53
CA LYS A 7 3.08 -39.58 29.95
C LYS A 7 2.58 -38.83 28.72
N GLY A 8 1.35 -39.07 28.32
CA GLY A 8 0.66 -38.29 27.32
C GLY A 8 0.03 -37.05 27.94
N PHE A 9 -0.30 -36.07 27.09
CA PHE A 9 -1.06 -34.89 27.50
C PHE A 9 -2.48 -35.28 27.94
N THR A 10 -2.97 -34.64 28.99
CA THR A 10 -4.36 -34.78 29.40
C THR A 10 -5.26 -33.94 28.49
N ILE A 11 -6.53 -34.32 28.39
CA ILE A 11 -7.53 -33.55 27.61
C ILE A 11 -7.66 -32.14 28.15
N VAL A 12 -7.59 -31.94 29.46
CA VAL A 12 -7.66 -30.64 30.12
C VAL A 12 -6.48 -29.76 29.74
N GLU A 13 -5.26 -30.30 29.71
CA GLU A 13 -4.08 -29.55 29.26
C GLU A 13 -4.21 -29.10 27.81
N LEU A 14 -4.71 -29.95 26.93
CA LEU A 14 -4.96 -29.61 25.54
C LEU A 14 -6.00 -28.48 25.42
N VAL A 15 -7.10 -28.58 26.14
CA VAL A 15 -8.18 -27.57 26.13
C VAL A 15 -7.67 -26.21 26.64
N ILE A 16 -6.87 -26.20 27.69
CA ILE A 16 -6.27 -24.97 28.23
C ILE A 16 -5.35 -24.35 27.18
N VAL A 17 -4.53 -25.10 26.50
CA VAL A 17 -3.62 -24.60 25.46
C VAL A 17 -4.38 -23.97 24.29
N ILE A 18 -5.38 -24.63 23.76
CA ILE A 18 -6.19 -24.08 22.66
C ILE A 18 -7.01 -22.86 23.10
N ALA A 19 -7.47 -22.81 24.34
CA ALA A 19 -8.17 -21.64 24.89
C ALA A 19 -7.22 -20.42 24.97
N VAL A 20 -6.00 -20.60 25.44
CA VAL A 20 -4.99 -19.53 25.50
C VAL A 20 -4.64 -19.04 24.08
N ILE A 21 -4.42 -19.96 23.14
CA ILE A 21 -4.14 -19.61 21.74
C ILE A 21 -5.31 -18.82 21.14
N ALA A 22 -6.55 -19.22 21.41
CA ALA A 22 -7.74 -18.53 20.92
C ALA A 22 -7.83 -17.09 21.43
N ILE A 23 -7.54 -16.86 22.70
CA ILE A 23 -7.53 -15.52 23.30
C ILE A 23 -6.42 -14.66 22.67
N LEU A 24 -5.22 -15.20 22.53
CA LEU A 24 -4.09 -14.49 21.90
C LEU A 24 -4.39 -14.17 20.43
N ALA A 25 -4.96 -15.10 19.69
CA ALA A 25 -5.34 -14.90 18.29
C ALA A 25 -6.40 -13.81 18.15
N ALA A 26 -7.38 -13.75 19.05
CA ALA A 26 -8.43 -12.73 19.02
C ALA A 26 -7.87 -11.30 19.13
N VAL A 27 -6.79 -11.11 19.85
CA VAL A 27 -6.12 -9.80 19.98
C VAL A 27 -5.17 -9.53 18.82
N LEU A 28 -4.44 -10.54 18.35
CA LEU A 28 -3.40 -10.38 17.34
C LEU A 28 -3.98 -10.16 15.92
N ILE A 29 -5.05 -10.84 15.56
CA ILE A 29 -5.62 -10.77 14.21
C ILE A 29 -5.98 -9.34 13.80
N PRO A 30 -6.78 -8.56 14.57
CA PRO A 30 -7.09 -7.19 14.19
C PRO A 30 -5.85 -6.27 14.17
N THR A 31 -4.89 -6.50 15.04
CA THR A 31 -3.64 -5.73 15.06
C THR A 31 -2.81 -5.96 13.81
N PHE A 32 -2.68 -7.21 13.37
CA PHE A 32 -1.99 -7.55 12.12
C PHE A 32 -2.66 -6.94 10.89
N ALA A 33 -3.98 -6.94 10.82
CA ALA A 33 -4.70 -6.33 9.70
C ALA A 33 -4.37 -4.83 9.58
N THR A 34 -4.32 -4.11 10.70
CA THR A 34 -3.94 -2.70 10.73
C THR A 34 -2.48 -2.47 10.30
N VAL A 35 -1.56 -3.30 10.79
CA VAL A 35 -0.13 -3.22 10.42
C VAL A 35 0.08 -3.50 8.94
N ILE A 36 -0.58 -4.49 8.37
CA ILE A 36 -0.50 -4.81 6.95
C ILE A 36 -1.07 -3.66 6.10
N GLY A 37 -2.20 -3.09 6.49
CA GLY A 37 -2.79 -1.93 5.82
C GLY A 37 -1.84 -0.73 5.80
N ASN A 38 -1.21 -0.41 6.92
CA ASN A 38 -0.22 0.67 7.02
C ASN A 38 1.04 0.38 6.20
N ALA A 39 1.49 -0.88 6.17
CA ALA A 39 2.63 -1.29 5.37
C ALA A 39 2.35 -1.17 3.87
N ASN A 40 1.18 -1.56 3.42
CA ASN A 40 0.75 -1.41 2.02
C ASN A 40 0.66 0.06 1.61
N LYS A 41 0.09 0.91 2.46
CA LYS A 41 0.04 2.35 2.28
C LYS A 41 1.43 2.98 2.16
N SER A 42 2.35 2.58 3.03
CA SER A 42 3.74 3.03 3.00
C SER A 42 4.46 2.60 1.72
N THR A 43 4.27 1.37 1.28
CA THR A 43 4.82 0.85 0.03
C THR A 43 4.29 1.64 -1.18
N ALA A 44 2.99 1.89 -1.22
CA ALA A 44 2.36 2.70 -2.25
C ALA A 44 2.92 4.12 -2.28
N MET A 45 3.10 4.75 -1.12
CA MET A 45 3.68 6.09 -1.01
C MET A 45 5.12 6.14 -1.52
N GLN A 46 5.96 5.17 -1.18
CA GLN A 46 7.33 5.08 -1.68
C GLN A 46 7.37 4.89 -3.19
N ALA A 47 6.52 4.02 -3.73
CA ALA A 47 6.42 3.80 -5.17
C ALA A 47 5.99 5.06 -5.92
N VAL A 48 5.00 5.80 -5.41
CA VAL A 48 4.54 7.07 -5.98
C VAL A 48 5.63 8.13 -5.92
N LYS A 49 6.31 8.28 -4.80
CA LYS A 49 7.43 9.23 -4.66
C LYS A 49 8.55 8.94 -5.67
N SER A 50 8.93 7.69 -5.81
CA SER A 50 9.98 7.26 -6.73
C SER A 50 9.61 7.51 -8.18
N ALA A 51 8.44 7.06 -8.60
CA ALA A 51 7.93 7.21 -9.96
C ALA A 51 7.71 8.67 -10.34
N THR A 52 7.15 9.49 -9.44
CA THR A 52 6.94 10.92 -9.69
C THR A 52 8.24 11.72 -9.77
N SER A 53 9.25 11.36 -8.97
CA SER A 53 10.59 11.98 -9.07
C SER A 53 11.23 11.71 -10.42
N GLU A 54 11.17 10.48 -10.89
CA GLU A 54 11.70 10.10 -12.20
C GLU A 54 10.95 10.80 -13.34
N TYR A 55 9.63 10.83 -13.27
CA TYR A 55 8.78 11.51 -14.23
C TYR A 55 9.06 13.02 -14.26
N LEU A 56 9.23 13.66 -13.10
CA LEU A 56 9.56 15.07 -13.01
C LEU A 56 10.89 15.38 -13.69
N SER A 57 11.91 14.59 -13.44
CA SER A 57 13.24 14.74 -14.08
C SER A 57 13.13 14.61 -15.59
N ALA A 58 12.41 13.62 -16.08
CA ALA A 58 12.19 13.42 -17.52
C ALA A 58 11.44 14.60 -18.15
N GLN A 59 10.37 15.06 -17.51
CA GLN A 59 9.56 16.18 -18.02
C GLN A 59 10.33 17.52 -18.04
N MET A 60 11.18 17.76 -17.05
CA MET A 60 12.02 18.94 -17.02
C MET A 60 13.12 18.92 -18.11
N GLN A 61 13.63 17.75 -18.46
CA GLN A 61 14.57 17.59 -19.56
C GLN A 61 13.92 17.80 -20.92
N GLU A 62 12.72 17.27 -21.12
CA GLU A 62 11.98 17.43 -22.37
C GLU A 62 11.45 18.85 -22.58
N ASN A 63 11.09 19.50 -21.50
CA ASN A 63 10.48 20.84 -21.50
C ASN A 63 11.21 21.78 -20.56
N PRO A 64 12.37 22.31 -20.96
CA PRO A 64 13.10 23.29 -20.14
C PRO A 64 12.22 24.53 -19.94
N GLY A 65 11.89 24.85 -18.71
CA GLY A 65 11.00 25.97 -18.37
C GLY A 65 9.71 25.56 -17.66
N LYS A 66 9.33 24.30 -17.70
CA LYS A 66 8.26 23.79 -16.83
C LYS A 66 8.76 23.64 -15.40
N THR A 67 7.95 24.09 -14.47
CA THR A 67 8.21 23.94 -13.04
C THR A 67 7.48 22.69 -12.48
N ALA A 68 7.86 22.27 -11.28
CA ALA A 68 7.15 21.20 -10.58
C ALA A 68 5.66 21.52 -10.41
N LYS A 69 5.31 22.79 -10.22
CA LYS A 69 3.94 23.27 -10.17
C LYS A 69 3.17 23.00 -11.47
N ASP A 70 3.79 23.21 -12.61
CA ASP A 70 3.17 22.97 -13.91
C ASP A 70 2.92 21.48 -14.17
N ILE A 71 3.79 20.63 -13.64
CA ILE A 71 3.74 19.18 -13.86
C ILE A 71 2.82 18.49 -12.85
N PHE A 72 2.91 18.82 -11.58
CA PHE A 72 2.23 18.11 -10.51
C PHE A 72 1.22 18.92 -9.69
N GLY A 73 1.21 20.25 -9.79
CA GLY A 73 0.40 21.10 -8.93
C GLY A 73 -1.07 20.64 -8.84
N GLY A 74 -1.48 20.18 -7.67
CA GLY A 74 -2.84 19.69 -7.40
C GLY A 74 -3.23 18.40 -8.11
N LYS A 75 -2.31 17.73 -8.79
CA LYS A 75 -2.61 16.47 -9.49
C LYS A 75 -2.61 15.28 -8.56
N THR A 76 -3.48 14.34 -8.87
CA THR A 76 -3.64 13.08 -8.12
C THR A 76 -3.04 11.91 -8.90
N PHE A 77 -2.34 11.06 -8.18
CA PHE A 77 -1.72 9.86 -8.69
C PHE A 77 -2.23 8.65 -7.90
N ALA A 78 -2.40 7.53 -8.58
CA ALA A 78 -2.77 6.29 -7.93
C ALA A 78 -1.70 5.23 -8.09
N TYR A 79 -1.57 4.42 -7.07
CA TYR A 79 -0.77 3.20 -7.09
C TYR A 79 -1.69 2.01 -7.27
N ASP A 80 -1.41 1.21 -8.31
CA ASP A 80 -2.12 -0.05 -8.61
C ASP A 80 -1.32 -1.23 -8.06
N ASP A 81 -1.85 -1.86 -7.02
CA ASP A 81 -1.18 -3.00 -6.38
C ASP A 81 -1.24 -4.27 -7.24
N ASP A 82 -2.25 -4.42 -8.08
CA ASP A 82 -2.51 -5.62 -8.86
C ASP A 82 -2.49 -5.42 -10.39
N SER A 83 -1.68 -4.61 -10.91
CA SER A 83 -1.39 -4.26 -12.33
C SER A 83 -2.09 -5.02 -13.49
N THR A 84 -3.02 -5.92 -13.24
CA THR A 84 -3.64 -6.80 -14.25
C THR A 84 -4.90 -6.23 -14.90
N THR A 85 -5.65 -5.39 -14.20
CA THR A 85 -6.98 -4.91 -14.65
C THR A 85 -7.25 -3.43 -14.40
N GLY A 86 -6.23 -2.67 -14.01
CA GLY A 86 -6.38 -1.26 -13.62
C GLY A 86 -6.68 -1.09 -12.14
N ILE A 87 -6.81 0.15 -11.71
CA ILE A 87 -6.93 0.53 -10.31
C ILE A 87 -8.25 0.03 -9.72
N GLN A 88 -8.15 -0.66 -8.61
CA GLN A 88 -9.26 -1.31 -7.93
C GLN A 88 -9.46 -0.78 -6.50
N ALA A 89 -10.55 -1.20 -5.88
CA ALA A 89 -10.78 -0.94 -4.45
C ALA A 89 -9.63 -1.54 -3.61
N GLY A 90 -9.11 -0.74 -2.70
CA GLY A 90 -7.94 -1.10 -1.90
C GLY A 90 -6.63 -0.48 -2.39
N ASP A 91 -6.59 0.03 -3.61
CA ASP A 91 -5.48 0.82 -4.11
C ASP A 91 -5.49 2.23 -3.47
N TYR A 92 -4.37 2.94 -3.55
CA TYR A 92 -4.21 4.21 -2.87
C TYR A 92 -4.02 5.38 -3.84
N GLU A 93 -4.67 6.50 -3.55
CA GLU A 93 -4.50 7.79 -4.22
C GLU A 93 -3.63 8.74 -3.38
N PHE A 94 -2.81 9.52 -4.06
CA PHE A 94 -1.97 10.55 -3.45
C PHE A 94 -2.09 11.84 -4.26
N THR A 95 -2.24 12.96 -3.58
CA THR A 95 -2.34 14.28 -4.23
C THR A 95 -1.10 15.11 -3.90
N PHE A 96 -0.54 15.76 -4.92
CA PHE A 96 0.47 16.78 -4.72
C PHE A 96 -0.16 18.09 -4.27
N ASP A 97 0.57 18.84 -3.46
CA ASP A 97 0.19 20.19 -3.09
C ASP A 97 0.06 21.10 -4.33
N PRO A 98 -0.59 22.27 -4.22
CA PRO A 98 -0.76 23.19 -5.36
C PRO A 98 0.54 23.64 -6.02
N ASP A 99 1.64 23.62 -5.29
CA ASP A 99 2.98 23.98 -5.80
C ASP A 99 3.72 22.79 -6.43
N GLY A 100 3.17 21.58 -6.35
CA GLY A 100 3.76 20.37 -6.90
C GLY A 100 5.05 19.92 -6.23
N LYS A 101 5.34 20.43 -5.04
CA LYS A 101 6.59 20.17 -4.31
C LYS A 101 6.48 19.05 -3.31
N LYS A 102 5.31 18.86 -2.76
CA LYS A 102 5.08 17.91 -1.66
C LYS A 102 3.92 16.99 -2.00
N LEU A 103 4.18 15.70 -1.90
CA LEU A 103 3.13 14.70 -1.90
C LEU A 103 2.43 14.71 -0.54
N GLU A 104 1.11 14.79 -0.54
CA GLU A 104 0.35 14.73 0.71
C GLU A 104 0.54 13.38 1.40
N THR A 105 0.67 13.45 2.71
CA THR A 105 0.95 12.28 3.54
C THR A 105 -0.27 11.39 3.76
N THR A 106 -1.46 11.91 3.49
CA THR A 106 -2.72 11.15 3.56
C THR A 106 -2.99 10.51 2.21
N ALA A 107 -2.89 9.20 2.16
CA ALA A 107 -3.36 8.44 1.03
C ALA A 107 -4.81 8.03 1.27
N ASP A 108 -5.66 8.31 0.33
CA ASP A 108 -7.04 7.84 0.35
C ASP A 108 -7.12 6.50 -0.39
N GLU A 109 -7.82 5.55 0.22
CA GLU A 109 -8.10 4.28 -0.41
C GLU A 109 -9.14 4.47 -1.52
N VAL A 110 -8.86 3.94 -2.69
CA VAL A 110 -9.79 3.99 -3.82
C VAL A 110 -10.92 3.00 -3.58
N SER A 111 -12.11 3.51 -3.36
CA SER A 111 -13.29 2.68 -3.08
C SER A 111 -13.99 2.15 -4.33
N ASN A 112 -13.80 2.83 -5.46
CA ASN A 112 -14.38 2.45 -6.75
C ASN A 112 -13.32 2.55 -7.84
N ALA A 113 -13.44 1.73 -8.88
CA ALA A 113 -12.58 1.80 -10.06
C ALA A 113 -12.68 3.20 -10.70
N THR A 114 -11.70 4.03 -10.44
CA THR A 114 -11.58 5.36 -11.02
C THR A 114 -10.75 5.26 -12.30
N LYS A 115 -11.13 5.93 -13.35
CA LYS A 115 -10.35 5.93 -14.58
C LYS A 115 -9.08 6.74 -14.40
N TYR A 116 -7.96 6.07 -14.53
CA TYR A 116 -6.63 6.65 -14.63
C TYR A 116 -6.11 6.44 -16.04
N SER A 117 -5.53 7.45 -16.63
CA SER A 117 -5.28 7.46 -18.06
C SER A 117 -4.00 6.75 -18.47
N THR A 118 -2.92 6.99 -17.77
CA THR A 118 -1.60 6.55 -18.21
C THR A 118 -0.68 6.28 -17.04
N GLU A 119 0.06 5.21 -17.16
CA GLU A 119 1.22 4.94 -16.32
C GLU A 119 2.27 6.03 -16.56
N ILE A 120 2.74 6.67 -15.51
CA ILE A 120 3.65 7.84 -15.63
C ILE A 120 5.09 7.45 -15.94
N VAL A 121 5.50 6.25 -15.55
CA VAL A 121 6.81 5.68 -15.86
C VAL A 121 6.58 4.25 -16.31
N GLU A 122 7.16 3.88 -17.45
CA GLU A 122 7.03 2.52 -17.99
C GLU A 122 7.49 1.47 -16.96
N GLY A 123 6.64 0.51 -16.69
CA GLY A 123 6.87 -0.54 -15.70
C GLY A 123 6.57 -0.13 -14.26
N SER A 124 6.21 1.13 -14.00
CA SER A 124 5.73 1.54 -12.69
C SER A 124 4.26 1.19 -12.53
N LYS A 125 3.83 1.02 -11.29
CA LYS A 125 2.41 0.79 -10.96
C LYS A 125 1.69 2.10 -10.60
N VAL A 126 2.18 3.23 -11.11
CA VAL A 126 1.69 4.57 -10.77
C VAL A 126 1.02 5.20 -11.97
N TYR A 127 -0.20 5.67 -11.77
CA TYR A 127 -1.05 6.24 -12.81
C TYR A 127 -1.48 7.66 -12.45
N ILE A 128 -1.66 8.48 -13.46
CA ILE A 128 -2.19 9.85 -13.30
C ILE A 128 -3.70 9.87 -13.49
N LYS A 129 -4.42 10.63 -12.63
CA LYS A 129 -5.86 10.83 -12.75
C LYS A 129 -6.19 11.98 -13.70
N GLY A 130 -7.16 11.77 -14.56
CA GLY A 130 -7.86 12.89 -15.20
C GLY A 130 -7.64 13.08 -16.67
N GLU A 131 -7.34 12.03 -17.37
CA GLU A 131 -7.43 12.10 -18.85
C GLU A 131 -8.05 10.88 -19.46
#